data_ae303eb577ea9ee578ea99ddaca6460c
#
_entry.id   ae303eb577ea9ee578ea99ddaca6460c
#
_cell.length_a   1.000
_cell.length_b   1.000
_cell.length_c   1.000
_cell.angle_alpha   90.00
_cell.angle_beta   90.00
_cell.angle_gamma   90.00
#
_symmetry.space_group_name_H-M   'P 1'
#
loop_
_entity.id
_entity.type
_entity.pdbx_description
1 polymer ?
#
loop_
_entity_poly.entity_id
_entity_poly.type
_entity_poly.pdbx_seq_one_letter_code
_entity_poly.pdbx_strand_id
1 'polypeptide(L)'
;ETEAREGLVLEESLILEIVRPGTGDPVAQGEVGEVVITSFNPDYPLIRFGTGDLSAVLPGISPCGRTNVRIRGWMGRADQTAKVKGMFVHPSQVAEVVKRHSEVAKARLVVDNETGQDRMTLRCEVDVAPDGLVEAIAVSIRDVTKLRGEVALCRPGELPNDGKVIDDARKYS
;
A
#
# COMPACT_ATOMS: atom_id res chain seq x y z
N GLU A 1 -10.71 -11.69 -13.10
CA GLU A 1 -9.63 -12.66 -13.02
C GLU A 1 -9.79 -13.69 -14.15
N THR A 2 -8.70 -14.20 -14.70
CA THR A 2 -8.71 -15.25 -15.71
C THR A 2 -8.38 -16.61 -15.09
N GLU A 3 -8.51 -17.70 -15.88
CA GLU A 3 -8.10 -19.05 -15.47
C GLU A 3 -6.63 -19.12 -15.01
N ALA A 4 -5.78 -18.24 -15.52
CA ALA A 4 -4.38 -18.10 -15.10
C ALA A 4 -4.20 -17.60 -13.67
N ARG A 5 -5.23 -17.01 -13.07
CA ARG A 5 -5.21 -16.41 -11.71
C ARG A 5 -4.05 -15.45 -11.46
N GLU A 6 -3.58 -14.78 -12.49
CA GLU A 6 -2.50 -13.80 -12.45
C GLU A 6 -3.04 -12.38 -12.68
N GLY A 7 -3.63 -11.80 -11.64
CA GLY A 7 -4.16 -10.44 -11.65
C GLY A 7 -5.54 -10.32 -12.30
N LEU A 8 -6.02 -9.08 -12.37
CA LEU A 8 -7.29 -8.69 -12.95
C LEU A 8 -7.07 -8.12 -14.34
N VAL A 9 -7.76 -8.67 -15.34
CA VAL A 9 -7.72 -8.21 -16.73
C VAL A 9 -8.62 -7.01 -16.88
N LEU A 10 -8.12 -5.97 -17.56
CA LEU A 10 -8.90 -4.76 -17.89
C LEU A 10 -10.02 -5.11 -18.87
N GLU A 11 -11.18 -4.59 -18.58
CA GLU A 11 -12.34 -4.64 -19.47
C GLU A 11 -12.20 -3.55 -20.56
N GLU A 12 -12.65 -3.82 -21.79
CA GLU A 12 -12.36 -2.99 -22.98
C GLU A 12 -13.09 -1.65 -23.02
N SER A 13 -14.17 -1.50 -22.23
CA SER A 13 -14.89 -0.22 -22.11
C SER A 13 -14.26 0.78 -21.14
N LEU A 14 -13.09 0.45 -20.59
CA LEU A 14 -12.38 1.27 -19.61
C LEU A 14 -11.01 1.69 -20.13
N ILE A 15 -10.62 2.93 -19.85
CA ILE A 15 -9.20 3.35 -19.83
C ILE A 15 -8.74 3.28 -18.37
N LEU A 16 -7.60 2.63 -18.15
CA LEU A 16 -6.93 2.51 -16.85
C LEU A 16 -5.68 3.38 -16.85
N GLU A 17 -5.55 4.16 -15.79
CA GLU A 17 -4.31 4.84 -15.41
C GLU A 17 -3.92 4.40 -13.99
N ILE A 18 -2.63 4.22 -13.76
CA ILE A 18 -2.08 4.09 -12.40
C ILE A 18 -1.29 5.35 -12.12
N VAL A 19 -1.73 6.11 -11.13
CA VAL A 19 -1.19 7.45 -10.87
C VAL A 19 -0.64 7.57 -9.45
N ARG A 20 0.25 8.52 -9.25
CA ARG A 20 0.77 8.84 -7.93
C ARG A 20 -0.33 9.47 -7.08
N PRO A 21 -0.66 8.90 -5.91
CA PRO A 21 -1.69 9.45 -5.03
C PRO A 21 -1.48 10.94 -4.72
N GLY A 22 -2.54 11.72 -4.83
CA GLY A 22 -2.57 13.14 -4.52
C GLY A 22 -2.00 14.06 -5.60
N THR A 23 -1.31 13.56 -6.65
CA THR A 23 -0.79 14.39 -7.74
C THR A 23 -1.49 14.14 -9.07
N GLY A 24 -1.97 12.92 -9.30
CA GLY A 24 -2.57 12.50 -10.56
C GLY A 24 -1.55 12.24 -11.67
N ASP A 25 -0.23 12.29 -11.37
CA ASP A 25 0.83 11.99 -12.34
C ASP A 25 0.95 10.49 -12.57
N PRO A 26 1.12 10.01 -13.81
CA PRO A 26 1.35 8.60 -14.08
C PRO A 26 2.59 8.07 -13.34
N VAL A 27 2.53 6.84 -12.86
CA VAL A 27 3.69 6.14 -12.27
C VAL A 27 4.40 5.29 -13.32
N ALA A 28 5.62 4.84 -13.01
CA ALA A 28 6.34 3.91 -13.87
C ALA A 28 5.63 2.55 -13.94
N GLN A 29 5.83 1.81 -15.01
CA GLN A 29 5.24 0.48 -15.19
C GLN A 29 5.65 -0.47 -14.05
N GLY A 30 4.68 -1.08 -13.40
CA GLY A 30 4.87 -1.98 -12.27
C GLY A 30 5.01 -1.28 -10.90
N GLU A 31 5.11 0.05 -10.88
CA GLU A 31 5.03 0.84 -9.65
C GLU A 31 3.58 0.86 -9.12
N VAL A 32 3.44 0.86 -7.79
CA VAL A 32 2.14 0.94 -7.13
C VAL A 32 1.64 2.39 -7.16
N GLY A 33 0.38 2.58 -7.55
CA GLY A 33 -0.28 3.87 -7.53
C GLY A 33 -1.79 3.75 -7.40
N GLU A 34 -2.46 4.88 -7.35
CA GLU A 34 -3.92 4.94 -7.33
C GLU A 34 -4.51 4.55 -8.69
N VAL A 35 -5.52 3.71 -8.65
CA VAL A 35 -6.30 3.31 -9.83
C VAL A 35 -7.23 4.45 -10.22
N VAL A 36 -7.02 4.99 -11.42
CA VAL A 36 -7.88 5.98 -12.04
C VAL A 36 -8.52 5.36 -13.28
N ILE A 37 -9.82 5.50 -13.43
CA ILE A 37 -10.55 4.96 -14.57
C ILE A 37 -11.30 6.02 -15.35
N THR A 38 -11.36 5.84 -16.68
CA THR A 38 -12.31 6.52 -17.55
C THR A 38 -13.22 5.48 -18.17
N SER A 39 -14.53 5.62 -17.96
CA SER A 39 -15.56 4.70 -18.48
C SER A 39 -16.20 5.27 -19.74
N PHE A 40 -16.36 4.42 -20.78
CA PHE A 40 -17.11 4.75 -22.00
C PHE A 40 -18.61 4.46 -21.86
N ASN A 41 -19.10 4.14 -20.66
CA ASN A 41 -20.53 3.93 -20.45
C ASN A 41 -21.30 5.25 -20.68
N PRO A 42 -22.20 5.31 -21.67
CA PRO A 42 -22.93 6.55 -21.99
C PRO A 42 -23.95 6.94 -20.92
N ASP A 43 -24.47 5.97 -20.15
CA ASP A 43 -25.46 6.22 -19.11
C ASP A 43 -24.85 6.74 -17.82
N TYR A 44 -23.57 6.39 -17.56
CA TYR A 44 -22.83 6.84 -16.39
C TYR A 44 -21.35 7.04 -16.75
N PRO A 45 -21.02 8.12 -17.45
CA PRO A 45 -19.64 8.38 -17.84
C PRO A 45 -18.79 8.80 -16.64
N LEU A 46 -17.65 8.16 -16.50
CA LEU A 46 -16.63 8.57 -15.54
C LEU A 46 -15.40 9.04 -16.32
N ILE A 47 -14.90 10.23 -16.03
CA ILE A 47 -13.70 10.77 -16.68
C ILE A 47 -12.62 10.96 -15.63
N ARG A 48 -11.52 10.19 -15.74
CA ARG A 48 -10.40 10.17 -14.82
C ARG A 48 -10.85 10.07 -13.35
N PHE A 49 -11.75 9.15 -13.08
CA PHE A 49 -12.28 8.92 -11.74
C PHE A 49 -11.24 8.19 -10.88
N GLY A 50 -10.77 8.85 -9.81
CA GLY A 50 -9.92 8.24 -8.79
C GLY A 50 -10.73 7.29 -7.91
N THR A 51 -10.38 6.02 -7.92
CA THR A 51 -11.11 5.01 -7.13
C THR A 51 -10.76 5.04 -5.65
N GLY A 52 -9.63 5.67 -5.30
CA GLY A 52 -9.05 5.62 -3.97
C GLY A 52 -8.40 4.28 -3.64
N ASP A 53 -8.32 3.35 -4.59
CA ASP A 53 -7.67 2.05 -4.41
C ASP A 53 -6.29 2.03 -5.07
N LEU A 54 -5.37 1.30 -4.47
CA LEU A 54 -4.02 1.10 -5.00
C LEU A 54 -3.92 -0.20 -5.80
N SER A 55 -3.19 -0.12 -6.91
CA SER A 55 -2.79 -1.29 -7.70
C SER A 55 -1.48 -1.02 -8.45
N ALA A 56 -1.02 -1.98 -9.24
CA ALA A 56 0.10 -1.86 -10.15
C ALA A 56 -0.17 -2.63 -11.43
N VAL A 57 0.29 -2.10 -12.58
CA VAL A 57 0.22 -2.83 -13.85
C VAL A 57 1.17 -4.02 -13.81
N LEU A 58 0.66 -5.19 -14.19
CA LEU A 58 1.49 -6.38 -14.39
C LEU A 58 2.15 -6.34 -15.76
N PRO A 59 3.46 -6.61 -15.85
CA PRO A 59 4.16 -6.67 -17.12
C PRO A 59 3.78 -7.92 -17.91
N GLY A 60 4.00 -7.85 -19.23
CA GLY A 60 3.88 -9.01 -20.13
C GLY A 60 2.44 -9.39 -20.47
N ILE A 61 2.32 -10.44 -21.28
CA ILE A 61 1.06 -11.03 -21.75
C ILE A 61 0.56 -12.03 -20.71
N SER A 62 -0.75 -12.15 -20.56
CA SER A 62 -1.36 -13.15 -19.69
C SER A 62 -1.02 -14.57 -20.16
N PRO A 63 -0.72 -15.53 -19.24
CA PRO A 63 -0.53 -16.93 -19.61
C PRO A 63 -1.71 -17.56 -20.34
N CYS A 64 -2.92 -17.00 -20.20
CA CYS A 64 -4.09 -17.43 -20.96
C CYS A 64 -4.15 -16.83 -22.40
N GLY A 65 -3.12 -16.12 -22.85
CA GLY A 65 -3.00 -15.54 -24.20
C GLY A 65 -3.72 -14.21 -24.42
N ARG A 66 -4.40 -13.65 -23.42
CA ARG A 66 -5.04 -12.32 -23.52
C ARG A 66 -3.99 -11.21 -23.52
N THR A 67 -4.14 -10.25 -24.41
CA THR A 67 -3.23 -9.11 -24.57
C THR A 67 -3.65 -7.87 -23.78
N ASN A 68 -4.86 -7.88 -23.19
CA ASN A 68 -5.35 -6.78 -22.36
C ASN A 68 -4.41 -6.49 -21.19
N VAL A 69 -4.34 -5.23 -20.80
CA VAL A 69 -3.63 -4.80 -19.58
C VAL A 69 -4.16 -5.56 -18.37
N ARG A 70 -3.26 -5.91 -17.47
CA ARG A 70 -3.61 -6.56 -16.20
C ARG A 70 -3.08 -5.76 -15.02
N ILE A 71 -3.80 -5.78 -13.93
CA ILE A 71 -3.38 -5.20 -12.66
C ILE A 71 -3.28 -6.28 -11.58
N ARG A 72 -2.48 -6.03 -10.55
CA ARG A 72 -2.27 -6.98 -9.43
C ARG A 72 -3.54 -7.22 -8.60
N GLY A 73 -4.58 -6.40 -8.77
CA GLY A 73 -5.74 -6.37 -7.91
C GLY A 73 -5.60 -5.33 -6.81
N TRP A 74 -6.39 -5.46 -5.77
CA TRP A 74 -6.41 -4.51 -4.67
C TRP A 74 -5.14 -4.61 -3.80
N MET A 75 -4.45 -3.49 -3.61
CA MET A 75 -3.20 -3.39 -2.85
C MET A 75 -3.29 -2.41 -1.66
N GLY A 76 -4.49 -1.98 -1.32
CA GLY A 76 -4.77 -1.04 -0.25
C GLY A 76 -5.49 0.22 -0.73
N ARG A 77 -5.64 1.18 0.19
CA ARG A 77 -6.28 2.48 -0.09
C ARG A 77 -5.24 3.56 -0.34
N ALA A 78 -5.50 4.43 -1.31
CA ALA A 78 -4.64 5.57 -1.64
C ALA A 78 -4.60 6.61 -0.50
N ASP A 79 -5.71 6.78 0.22
CA ASP A 79 -5.84 7.68 1.37
C ASP A 79 -5.05 7.19 2.61
N GLN A 80 -4.59 5.94 2.62
CA GLN A 80 -3.69 5.39 3.63
C GLN A 80 -2.23 5.38 3.20
N THR A 81 -1.88 6.06 2.11
CA THR A 81 -0.48 6.20 1.69
C THR A 81 0.16 7.40 2.39
N ALA A 82 1.31 7.21 3.01
CA ALA A 82 2.07 8.29 3.63
C ALA A 82 3.36 8.58 2.84
N LYS A 83 3.66 9.86 2.61
CA LYS A 83 4.95 10.29 2.05
C LYS A 83 5.92 10.57 3.19
N VAL A 84 6.95 9.75 3.33
CA VAL A 84 7.97 9.84 4.38
C VAL A 84 9.32 10.14 3.75
N LYS A 85 9.95 11.25 4.11
CA LYS A 85 11.27 11.66 3.56
C LYS A 85 11.33 11.59 2.03
N GLY A 86 10.25 12.00 1.36
CA GLY A 86 10.16 12.01 -0.10
C GLY A 86 9.71 10.70 -0.76
N MET A 87 9.64 9.59 -0.03
CA MET A 87 9.19 8.28 -0.53
C MET A 87 7.78 7.96 -0.05
N PHE A 88 7.00 7.30 -0.91
CA PHE A 88 5.67 6.83 -0.53
C PHE A 88 5.75 5.47 0.17
N VAL A 89 5.05 5.35 1.30
CA VAL A 89 4.86 4.08 2.00
C VAL A 89 3.40 3.66 1.85
N HIS A 90 3.18 2.45 1.38
CA HIS A 90 1.88 1.89 1.07
C HIS A 90 1.46 0.81 2.07
N PRO A 91 0.16 0.59 2.29
CA PRO A 91 -0.34 -0.47 3.15
C PRO A 91 0.18 -1.87 2.80
N SER A 92 0.38 -2.15 1.51
CA SER A 92 0.94 -3.43 1.04
C SER A 92 2.37 -3.68 1.54
N GLN A 93 3.18 -2.64 1.74
CA GLN A 93 4.52 -2.76 2.30
C GLN A 93 4.46 -3.09 3.79
N VAL A 94 3.52 -2.51 4.53
CA VAL A 94 3.29 -2.88 5.94
C VAL A 94 2.85 -4.34 6.03
N ALA A 95 1.93 -4.78 5.17
CA ALA A 95 1.48 -6.17 5.12
C ALA A 95 2.63 -7.14 4.79
N GLU A 96 3.55 -6.75 3.88
CA GLU A 96 4.73 -7.57 3.55
C GLU A 96 5.70 -7.69 4.74
N VAL A 97 5.88 -6.62 5.52
CA VAL A 97 6.68 -6.68 6.77
C VAL A 97 6.01 -7.63 7.76
N VAL A 98 4.71 -7.48 8.02
CA VAL A 98 3.98 -8.34 8.96
C VAL A 98 4.04 -9.80 8.54
N LYS A 99 3.90 -10.11 7.25
CA LYS A 99 3.98 -11.48 6.74
C LYS A 99 5.30 -12.19 7.04
N ARG A 100 6.39 -11.45 7.23
CA ARG A 100 7.72 -12.00 7.57
C ARG A 100 7.87 -12.35 9.05
N HIS A 101 6.93 -11.92 9.89
CA HIS A 101 6.98 -12.06 11.35
C HIS A 101 5.66 -12.63 11.87
N SER A 102 5.61 -13.95 12.02
CA SER A 102 4.40 -14.69 12.44
C SER A 102 3.91 -14.34 13.85
N GLU A 103 4.79 -13.73 14.66
CA GLU A 103 4.51 -13.27 16.02
C GLU A 103 3.64 -12.00 16.04
N VAL A 104 3.60 -11.27 14.92
CA VAL A 104 2.85 -10.02 14.81
C VAL A 104 1.41 -10.32 14.39
N ALA A 105 0.48 -10.18 15.32
CA ALA A 105 -0.95 -10.39 15.05
C ALA A 105 -1.58 -9.22 14.26
N LYS A 106 -1.16 -7.98 14.56
CA LYS A 106 -1.65 -6.76 13.92
C LYS A 106 -0.55 -5.70 13.94
N ALA A 107 -0.50 -4.87 12.91
CA ALA A 107 0.42 -3.74 12.89
C ALA A 107 -0.23 -2.48 12.33
N ARG A 108 0.27 -1.33 12.78
CA ARG A 108 -0.06 0.00 12.26
C ARG A 108 1.21 0.83 12.16
N LEU A 109 1.43 1.38 10.97
CA LEU A 109 2.48 2.35 10.76
C LEU A 109 1.97 3.74 11.15
N VAL A 110 2.66 4.40 12.07
CA VAL A 110 2.39 5.79 12.44
C VAL A 110 3.50 6.66 11.89
N VAL A 111 3.13 7.73 11.20
CA VAL A 111 4.06 8.75 10.72
C VAL A 111 3.78 10.04 11.46
N ASP A 112 4.79 10.59 12.13
CA ASP A 112 4.70 11.86 12.86
C ASP A 112 5.88 12.78 12.50
N ASN A 113 5.81 14.04 12.96
CA ASN A 113 6.85 15.06 12.78
C ASN A 113 7.11 15.85 14.06
N GLU A 114 6.88 15.26 15.23
CA GLU A 114 7.03 15.96 16.53
C GLU A 114 8.44 16.52 16.76
N THR A 115 9.46 15.89 16.17
CA THR A 115 10.86 16.35 16.25
C THR A 115 11.28 17.28 15.12
N GLY A 116 10.34 17.75 14.29
CA GLY A 116 10.61 18.58 13.11
C GLY A 116 11.09 17.79 11.89
N GLN A 117 11.20 16.47 11.98
CA GLN A 117 11.50 15.56 10.87
C GLN A 117 10.51 14.41 10.85
N ASP A 118 10.22 13.90 9.66
CA ASP A 118 9.38 12.71 9.51
C ASP A 118 9.98 11.53 10.26
N ARG A 119 9.20 11.00 11.20
CA ARG A 119 9.48 9.77 11.93
C ARG A 119 8.43 8.73 11.58
N MET A 120 8.87 7.51 11.38
CA MET A 120 8.03 6.38 11.00
C MET A 120 8.18 5.28 12.05
N THR A 121 7.10 4.95 12.74
CA THR A 121 7.06 3.93 13.79
C THR A 121 6.06 2.83 13.44
N LEU A 122 6.52 1.59 13.30
CA LEU A 122 5.63 0.44 13.15
C LEU A 122 5.24 -0.07 14.55
N ARG A 123 3.98 0.12 14.92
CA ARG A 123 3.39 -0.42 16.14
C ARG A 123 2.87 -1.82 15.86
N CYS A 124 3.36 -2.82 16.60
CA CYS A 124 3.06 -4.24 16.39
C CYS A 124 2.38 -4.84 17.61
N GLU A 125 1.19 -5.42 17.45
CA GLU A 125 0.56 -6.25 18.49
C GLU A 125 1.22 -7.62 18.50
N VAL A 126 1.82 -7.96 19.65
CA VAL A 126 2.53 -9.21 19.87
C VAL A 126 2.14 -9.74 21.25
N ASP A 127 1.77 -11.02 21.33
CA ASP A 127 1.44 -11.66 22.60
C ASP A 127 2.71 -11.99 23.41
N VAL A 128 3.65 -12.68 22.77
CA VAL A 128 4.96 -13.01 23.32
C VAL A 128 6.04 -12.57 22.34
N ALA A 129 6.89 -11.66 22.78
CA ALA A 129 7.99 -11.15 21.97
C ALA A 129 9.26 -11.98 22.22
N PRO A 130 9.78 -12.73 21.25
CA PRO A 130 11.10 -13.34 21.37
C PRO A 130 12.20 -12.29 21.34
N ASP A 131 13.36 -12.64 21.90
CA ASP A 131 14.54 -11.78 21.88
C ASP A 131 14.93 -11.45 20.43
N GLY A 132 15.24 -10.18 20.18
CA GLY A 132 15.65 -9.70 18.84
C GLY A 132 14.52 -9.45 17.85
N LEU A 133 13.24 -9.60 18.25
CA LEU A 133 12.11 -9.38 17.34
C LEU A 133 12.06 -7.93 16.84
N VAL A 134 12.32 -6.95 17.71
CA VAL A 134 12.30 -5.51 17.34
C VAL A 134 13.31 -5.21 16.24
N GLU A 135 14.53 -5.72 16.40
CA GLU A 135 15.62 -5.57 15.44
C GLU A 135 15.29 -6.26 14.11
N ALA A 136 14.72 -7.46 14.15
CA ALA A 136 14.32 -8.22 12.97
C ALA A 136 13.22 -7.48 12.17
N ILE A 137 12.22 -6.94 12.87
CA ILE A 137 11.17 -6.12 12.25
C ILE A 137 11.76 -4.84 11.66
N ALA A 138 12.67 -4.16 12.36
CA ALA A 138 13.31 -2.94 11.86
C ALA A 138 14.14 -3.18 10.58
N VAL A 139 14.81 -4.33 10.48
CA VAL A 139 15.49 -4.76 9.25
C VAL A 139 14.48 -4.98 8.14
N SER A 140 13.38 -5.67 8.40
CA SER A 140 12.32 -5.93 7.42
C SER A 140 11.67 -4.63 6.91
N ILE A 141 11.42 -3.65 7.79
CA ILE A 141 10.93 -2.31 7.40
C ILE A 141 11.89 -1.67 6.40
N ARG A 142 13.18 -1.66 6.72
CA ARG A 142 14.20 -1.06 5.84
C ARG A 142 14.30 -1.78 4.50
N ASP A 143 14.21 -3.10 4.50
CA ASP A 143 14.30 -3.90 3.27
C ASP A 143 13.10 -3.66 2.34
N VAL A 144 11.90 -3.56 2.91
CA VAL A 144 10.67 -3.40 2.14
C VAL A 144 10.43 -1.96 1.71
N THR A 145 10.59 -1.00 2.64
CA THR A 145 10.26 0.42 2.37
C THR A 145 11.45 1.25 1.88
N LYS A 146 12.68 0.75 2.02
CA LYS A 146 13.95 1.48 1.82
C LYS A 146 14.14 2.65 2.79
N LEU A 147 13.29 2.74 3.82
CA LEU A 147 13.35 3.75 4.87
C LEU A 147 13.72 3.11 6.21
N ARG A 148 14.35 3.88 7.07
CA ARG A 148 14.52 3.50 8.47
C ARG A 148 13.25 3.83 9.22
N GLY A 149 12.70 2.84 9.94
CA GLY A 149 11.57 2.99 10.85
C GLY A 149 11.91 2.46 12.24
N GLU A 150 11.23 3.00 13.23
CA GLU A 150 11.23 2.51 14.60
C GLU A 150 10.16 1.40 14.74
N VAL A 151 10.32 0.56 15.75
CA VAL A 151 9.36 -0.51 16.08
C VAL A 151 8.93 -0.35 17.53
N ALA A 152 7.62 -0.37 17.76
CA ALA A 152 7.03 -0.33 19.08
C ALA A 152 6.11 -1.53 19.26
N LEU A 153 6.45 -2.42 20.20
CA LEU A 153 5.59 -3.55 20.55
C LEU A 153 4.47 -3.06 21.48
N CYS A 154 3.28 -3.56 21.27
CA CYS A 154 2.09 -3.33 22.09
C CYS A 154 1.34 -4.63 22.31
N ARG A 155 0.45 -4.64 23.31
CA ARG A 155 -0.35 -5.83 23.64
C ARG A 155 -1.46 -6.04 22.61
N PRO A 156 -1.91 -7.28 22.40
CA PRO A 156 -3.08 -7.55 21.58
C PRO A 156 -4.30 -6.72 22.02
N GLY A 157 -4.95 -6.06 21.04
CA GLY A 157 -6.11 -5.19 21.26
C GLY A 157 -5.80 -3.74 21.58
N GLU A 158 -4.53 -3.32 21.69
CA GLU A 158 -4.18 -1.91 21.92
C GLU A 158 -4.28 -1.04 20.66
N LEU A 159 -4.15 -1.63 19.47
CA LEU A 159 -4.30 -0.89 18.23
C LEU A 159 -5.79 -0.72 17.89
N PRO A 160 -6.22 0.49 17.51
CA PRO A 160 -7.61 0.74 17.12
C PRO A 160 -8.07 -0.19 16.00
N ASN A 161 -9.33 -0.60 16.04
CA ASN A 161 -9.93 -1.45 15.00
C ASN A 161 -10.77 -0.60 14.03
N ASP A 162 -10.12 0.38 13.39
CA ASP A 162 -10.73 1.38 12.49
C ASP A 162 -10.38 1.15 11.01
N GLY A 163 -9.75 0.01 10.69
CA GLY A 163 -9.35 -0.35 9.34
C GLY A 163 -8.11 0.39 8.81
N LYS A 164 -7.50 1.29 9.60
CA LYS A 164 -6.29 1.99 9.18
C LYS A 164 -5.04 1.14 9.40
N VAL A 165 -4.28 0.96 8.34
CA VAL A 165 -2.95 0.32 8.35
C VAL A 165 -1.85 1.35 8.51
N ILE A 166 -2.02 2.54 7.89
CA ILE A 166 -1.11 3.68 8.03
C ILE A 166 -1.89 4.85 8.61
N ASP A 167 -1.31 5.49 9.60
CA ASP A 167 -1.85 6.67 10.27
C ASP A 167 -0.84 7.82 10.16
N ASP A 168 -1.18 8.82 9.33
CA ASP A 168 -0.37 10.03 9.16
C ASP A 168 -0.81 11.05 10.20
N ALA A 169 -0.13 11.04 11.35
CA ALA A 169 -0.40 11.88 12.50
C ALA A 169 0.36 13.23 12.46
N ARG A 170 1.01 13.57 11.33
CA ARG A 170 1.75 14.82 11.20
C ARG A 170 0.83 16.03 11.30
N LYS A 171 1.32 17.03 12.00
CA LYS A 171 0.64 18.34 12.08
C LYS A 171 1.32 19.30 11.11
N TYR A 172 0.57 19.77 10.14
CA TYR A 172 0.99 20.82 9.23
C TYR A 172 0.43 22.15 9.79
N SER A 173 1.30 23.01 10.27
CA SER A 173 0.98 24.37 10.70
C SER A 173 1.10 25.35 9.54
#